data_e8d171cc4ff4205307cec81bb69a2e67
#
_entry.id   e8d171cc4ff4205307cec81bb69a2e67
#
_cell.length_a   1.000
_cell.length_b   1.000
_cell.length_c   1.000
_cell.angle_alpha   90.00
_cell.angle_beta   90.00
_cell.angle_gamma   90.00
#
_symmetry.space_group_name_H-M   'P 1'
#
loop_
_entity.id
_entity.type
_entity.pdbx_description
1 polymer ?
#
loop_
_entity_poly.entity_id
_entity_poly.type
_entity_poly.pdbx_seq_one_letter_code
_entity_poly.pdbx_strand_id
1 'polypeptide(L)'
;GGAANVHGVRHAAVDVRVRARGVRVERVRAKSVGARNAKTMTARASALGAAYACAVALCGMMIVWIARAPGSCAPAYLSAMKDASFREASDRAVPRTLLTKYQTNFAVCATHVLPASVWCAIAPFQIHPTARKRFPKAHRIAGRVFFALSAAMTYGYGVIHARDLHFHANDFPSLKREENMSFWFDYGKIPGLSFVRIEHLGAAWFAFTACAAYAAVAFPPRNFAAHRAWTWRHIAAGLSVALQRVFIALHHVYFN
;
A
#
# COMPACT_ATOMS: atom_id res chain seq x y z
N GLY A 1 -17.18 -36.91 79.40
CA GLY A 1 -16.87 -37.24 78.04
C GLY A 1 -17.37 -36.17 77.12
N GLY A 2 -16.58 -35.51 76.28
CA GLY A 2 -17.12 -34.65 75.27
C GLY A 2 -16.24 -33.45 74.88
N ALA A 3 -14.94 -33.71 74.65
CA ALA A 3 -14.07 -32.72 74.03
C ALA A 3 -13.61 -33.30 72.68
N ALA A 4 -14.49 -33.31 71.71
CA ALA A 4 -14.15 -33.72 70.37
C ALA A 4 -14.82 -32.77 69.37
N ASN A 5 -14.00 -32.26 68.45
CA ASN A 5 -14.42 -31.73 67.16
C ASN A 5 -14.60 -30.22 66.93
N VAL A 6 -13.93 -29.36 67.65
CA VAL A 6 -13.91 -27.92 67.27
C VAL A 6 -12.80 -27.60 66.27
N HIS A 7 -11.71 -28.40 66.19
CA HIS A 7 -10.62 -28.17 65.25
C HIS A 7 -10.92 -28.55 63.80
N GLY A 8 -11.78 -29.57 63.52
CA GLY A 8 -12.11 -30.00 62.18
C GLY A 8 -12.94 -29.01 61.36
N VAL A 9 -13.86 -28.31 62.05
CA VAL A 9 -14.77 -27.34 61.39
C VAL A 9 -14.03 -26.07 60.92
N ARG A 10 -13.00 -25.62 61.69
CA ARG A 10 -12.22 -24.44 61.29
C ARG A 10 -11.35 -24.67 60.09
N HIS A 11 -10.74 -25.84 59.95
CA HIS A 11 -9.90 -26.17 58.75
C HIS A 11 -10.73 -26.31 57.50
N ALA A 12 -11.92 -26.91 57.55
CA ALA A 12 -12.83 -27.05 56.42
C ALA A 12 -13.37 -25.68 55.94
N ALA A 13 -13.70 -24.76 56.85
CA ALA A 13 -14.19 -23.43 56.51
C ALA A 13 -13.09 -22.54 55.85
N VAL A 14 -11.85 -22.70 56.28
CA VAL A 14 -10.70 -21.97 55.71
C VAL A 14 -10.39 -22.48 54.29
N ASP A 15 -10.42 -23.80 54.04
CA ASP A 15 -10.15 -24.41 52.74
C ASP A 15 -11.20 -24.03 51.70
N VAL A 16 -12.50 -24.00 52.08
CA VAL A 16 -13.58 -23.54 51.23
C VAL A 16 -13.40 -22.06 50.83
N ARG A 17 -12.97 -21.20 51.75
CA ARG A 17 -12.75 -19.77 51.48
C ARG A 17 -11.54 -19.54 50.55
N VAL A 18 -10.48 -20.33 50.70
CA VAL A 18 -9.28 -20.25 49.80
C VAL A 18 -9.64 -20.70 48.40
N ARG A 19 -10.42 -21.83 48.25
CA ARG A 19 -10.89 -22.29 46.95
C ARG A 19 -11.85 -21.28 46.30
N ALA A 20 -12.75 -20.67 47.04
CA ALA A 20 -13.67 -19.67 46.50
C ALA A 20 -12.96 -18.40 46.05
N ARG A 21 -11.89 -17.98 46.74
CA ARG A 21 -11.02 -16.87 46.31
C ARG A 21 -10.23 -17.21 45.04
N GLY A 22 -9.67 -18.42 44.97
CA GLY A 22 -8.96 -18.90 43.75
C GLY A 22 -9.85 -18.89 42.52
N VAL A 23 -11.07 -19.46 42.60
CA VAL A 23 -12.04 -19.43 41.50
C VAL A 23 -12.46 -18.01 41.11
N ARG A 24 -12.59 -17.10 42.05
CA ARG A 24 -12.92 -15.69 41.76
C ARG A 24 -11.78 -14.96 41.05
N VAL A 25 -10.53 -15.19 41.46
CA VAL A 25 -9.34 -14.61 40.80
C VAL A 25 -9.19 -15.11 39.38
N GLU A 26 -9.39 -16.41 39.14
CA GLU A 26 -9.34 -16.98 37.78
C GLU A 26 -10.43 -16.43 36.88
N ARG A 27 -11.68 -16.27 37.38
CA ARG A 27 -12.79 -15.67 36.62
C ARG A 27 -12.50 -14.19 36.27
N VAL A 28 -11.92 -13.42 37.17
CA VAL A 28 -11.56 -12.02 36.92
C VAL A 28 -10.44 -11.96 35.87
N ARG A 29 -9.44 -12.82 35.97
CA ARG A 29 -8.33 -12.91 35.01
C ARG A 29 -8.81 -13.33 33.63
N ALA A 30 -9.72 -14.32 33.53
CA ALA A 30 -10.33 -14.76 32.28
C ALA A 30 -11.16 -13.64 31.62
N LYS A 31 -11.94 -12.90 32.41
CA LYS A 31 -12.71 -11.73 31.90
C LYS A 31 -11.79 -10.61 31.42
N SER A 32 -10.70 -10.32 32.12
CA SER A 32 -9.74 -9.28 31.70
C SER A 32 -8.98 -9.66 30.44
N VAL A 33 -8.61 -10.93 30.27
CA VAL A 33 -7.98 -11.46 29.05
C VAL A 33 -8.97 -11.42 27.88
N GLY A 34 -10.22 -11.82 28.10
CA GLY A 34 -11.28 -11.75 27.08
C GLY A 34 -11.55 -10.31 26.64
N ALA A 35 -11.61 -9.35 27.57
CA ALA A 35 -11.82 -7.94 27.26
C ALA A 35 -10.64 -7.33 26.49
N ARG A 36 -9.38 -7.70 26.83
CA ARG A 36 -8.20 -7.27 26.09
C ARG A 36 -8.20 -7.85 24.66
N ASN A 37 -8.52 -9.14 24.51
CA ASN A 37 -8.60 -9.77 23.20
C ASN A 37 -9.68 -9.13 22.32
N ALA A 38 -10.86 -8.82 22.89
CA ALA A 38 -11.92 -8.13 22.17
C ALA A 38 -11.48 -6.73 21.71
N LYS A 39 -10.82 -5.93 22.56
CA LYS A 39 -10.28 -4.61 22.19
C LYS A 39 -9.22 -4.71 21.09
N THR A 40 -8.31 -5.69 21.16
CA THR A 40 -7.29 -5.88 20.13
C THR A 40 -7.90 -6.35 18.80
N MET A 41 -8.94 -7.16 18.81
CA MET A 41 -9.67 -7.57 17.60
C MET A 41 -10.41 -6.41 16.95
N THR A 42 -11.09 -5.56 17.73
CA THR A 42 -11.77 -4.36 17.19
C THR A 42 -10.77 -3.35 16.64
N ALA A 43 -9.66 -3.10 17.33
CA ALA A 43 -8.60 -2.22 16.85
C ALA A 43 -7.98 -2.72 15.52
N ARG A 44 -7.73 -4.03 15.41
CA ARG A 44 -7.22 -4.64 14.16
C ARG A 44 -8.24 -4.54 13.02
N ALA A 45 -9.52 -4.75 13.29
CA ALA A 45 -10.58 -4.62 12.28
C ALA A 45 -10.69 -3.17 11.78
N SER A 46 -10.63 -2.20 12.68
CA SER A 46 -10.65 -0.77 12.37
C SER A 46 -9.42 -0.36 11.54
N ALA A 47 -8.22 -0.78 11.94
CA ALA A 47 -6.99 -0.50 11.20
C ALA A 47 -6.99 -1.10 9.78
N LEU A 48 -7.50 -2.32 9.62
CA LEU A 48 -7.63 -2.96 8.32
C LEU A 48 -8.67 -2.25 7.44
N GLY A 49 -9.77 -1.77 8.03
CA GLY A 49 -10.77 -0.96 7.34
C GLY A 49 -10.20 0.37 6.86
N ALA A 50 -9.44 1.06 7.70
CA ALA A 50 -8.77 2.30 7.33
C ALA A 50 -7.71 2.09 6.22
N ALA A 51 -6.90 1.04 6.31
CA ALA A 51 -5.93 0.68 5.29
C ALA A 51 -6.61 0.36 3.94
N TYR A 52 -7.74 -0.34 3.98
CA TYR A 52 -8.55 -0.61 2.78
C TYR A 52 -9.07 0.68 2.15
N ALA A 53 -9.67 1.56 2.95
CA ALA A 53 -10.20 2.84 2.46
C ALA A 53 -9.09 3.71 1.85
N CYS A 54 -7.94 3.78 2.49
CA CYS A 54 -6.76 4.47 1.98
C CYS A 54 -6.29 3.88 0.63
N ALA A 55 -6.20 2.55 0.53
CA ALA A 55 -5.82 1.89 -0.73
C ALA A 55 -6.83 2.17 -1.84
N VAL A 56 -8.14 2.16 -1.57
CA VAL A 56 -9.19 2.51 -2.54
C VAL A 56 -9.04 3.95 -3.01
N ALA A 57 -8.83 4.89 -2.09
CA ALA A 57 -8.67 6.31 -2.40
C ALA A 57 -7.43 6.55 -3.28
N LEU A 58 -6.28 5.96 -2.92
CA LEU A 58 -5.05 6.06 -3.70
C LEU A 58 -5.17 5.41 -5.09
N CYS A 59 -5.82 4.25 -5.19
CA CYS A 59 -6.12 3.63 -6.49
C CYS A 59 -7.02 4.52 -7.35
N GLY A 60 -8.08 5.08 -6.78
CA GLY A 60 -8.98 6.00 -7.47
C GLY A 60 -8.25 7.26 -7.96
N MET A 61 -7.42 7.85 -7.10
CA MET A 61 -6.57 8.98 -7.48
C MET A 61 -5.64 8.62 -8.64
N MET A 62 -4.98 7.46 -8.61
CA MET A 62 -4.10 7.03 -9.70
C MET A 62 -4.84 6.81 -11.01
N ILE A 63 -6.05 6.25 -10.99
CA ILE A 63 -6.88 6.10 -12.19
C ILE A 63 -7.22 7.47 -12.78
N VAL A 64 -7.64 8.43 -11.94
CA VAL A 64 -7.91 9.80 -12.38
C VAL A 64 -6.64 10.47 -12.89
N TRP A 65 -5.51 10.30 -12.22
CA TRP A 65 -4.21 10.80 -12.65
C TRP A 65 -3.83 10.26 -14.03
N ILE A 66 -3.89 8.95 -14.23
CA ILE A 66 -3.56 8.31 -15.50
C ILE A 66 -4.55 8.71 -16.61
N ALA A 67 -5.84 8.85 -16.29
CA ALA A 67 -6.87 9.22 -17.26
C ALA A 67 -6.82 10.70 -17.67
N ARG A 68 -6.45 11.60 -16.77
CA ARG A 68 -6.46 13.05 -17.00
C ARG A 68 -5.08 13.67 -17.10
N ALA A 69 -4.09 13.10 -16.45
CA ALA A 69 -2.73 13.55 -16.54
C ALA A 69 -2.02 12.86 -17.72
N PRO A 70 -1.03 13.46 -18.32
CA PRO A 70 -0.38 13.04 -19.54
C PRO A 70 0.56 11.87 -19.42
N GLY A 71 0.73 11.33 -18.28
CA GLY A 71 1.26 9.98 -18.19
C GLY A 71 0.34 8.97 -18.90
N SER A 72 -0.94 9.35 -19.16
CA SER A 72 -1.83 8.59 -20.01
C SER A 72 -1.52 8.91 -21.48
N CYS A 73 -1.37 7.88 -22.27
CA CYS A 73 -1.26 7.97 -23.72
C CYS A 73 -2.63 8.25 -24.39
N ALA A 74 -3.56 8.92 -23.70
CA ALA A 74 -4.89 9.17 -24.18
C ALA A 74 -4.91 10.34 -25.17
N PRO A 75 -5.40 10.17 -26.41
CA PRO A 75 -5.46 11.24 -27.40
C PRO A 75 -6.24 12.48 -26.93
N ALA A 76 -7.31 12.27 -26.17
CA ALA A 76 -8.12 13.35 -25.59
C ALA A 76 -7.31 14.24 -24.64
N TYR A 77 -6.37 13.68 -23.90
CA TYR A 77 -5.49 14.43 -23.04
C TYR A 77 -4.47 15.27 -23.84
N LEU A 78 -3.88 14.70 -24.87
CA LEU A 78 -2.95 15.41 -25.75
C LEU A 78 -3.62 16.61 -26.42
N SER A 79 -4.92 16.52 -26.75
CA SER A 79 -5.68 17.65 -27.26
C SER A 79 -5.96 18.71 -26.18
N ALA A 80 -6.30 18.30 -24.96
CA ALA A 80 -6.52 19.20 -23.84
C ALA A 80 -5.25 19.95 -23.42
N MET A 81 -4.07 19.33 -23.54
CA MET A 81 -2.79 19.98 -23.28
C MET A 81 -2.43 21.10 -24.26
N LYS A 82 -3.11 21.17 -25.39
CA LYS A 82 -2.97 22.31 -26.32
C LYS A 82 -3.73 23.54 -25.84
N ASP A 83 -4.70 23.37 -24.96
CA ASP A 83 -5.42 24.48 -24.33
C ASP A 83 -4.51 25.21 -23.35
N ALA A 84 -4.34 26.52 -23.57
CA ALA A 84 -3.47 27.36 -22.75
C ALA A 84 -3.97 27.48 -21.29
N SER A 85 -5.28 27.55 -21.10
CA SER A 85 -5.89 27.65 -19.76
C SER A 85 -5.70 26.38 -18.95
N PHE A 86 -5.80 25.21 -19.59
CA PHE A 86 -5.54 23.93 -18.96
C PHE A 86 -4.05 23.77 -18.61
N ARG A 87 -3.15 24.23 -19.48
CA ARG A 87 -1.71 24.22 -19.20
C ARG A 87 -1.35 25.04 -17.99
N GLU A 88 -1.89 26.25 -17.89
CA GLU A 88 -1.66 27.14 -16.76
C GLU A 88 -2.17 26.55 -15.44
N ALA A 89 -3.38 25.99 -15.42
CA ALA A 89 -3.94 25.32 -14.26
C ALA A 89 -3.14 24.07 -13.85
N SER A 90 -2.65 23.33 -14.84
CA SER A 90 -1.82 22.14 -14.61
C SER A 90 -0.44 22.51 -14.04
N ASP A 91 0.18 23.55 -14.56
CA ASP A 91 1.49 24.03 -14.07
C ASP A 91 1.42 24.59 -12.64
N ARG A 92 0.26 25.12 -12.22
CA ARG A 92 0.02 25.56 -10.83
C ARG A 92 -0.15 24.40 -9.86
N ALA A 93 -0.75 23.31 -10.29
CA ALA A 93 -1.08 22.18 -9.41
C ALA A 93 0.03 21.11 -9.36
N VAL A 94 0.73 20.89 -10.48
CA VAL A 94 1.71 19.80 -10.61
C VAL A 94 2.77 20.20 -11.66
N PRO A 95 4.07 19.92 -11.43
CA PRO A 95 5.10 20.15 -12.42
C PRO A 95 4.77 19.48 -13.76
N ARG A 96 4.82 20.26 -14.83
CA ARG A 96 4.44 19.82 -16.18
C ARG A 96 5.25 18.63 -16.67
N THR A 97 6.55 18.59 -16.35
CA THR A 97 7.44 17.48 -16.69
C THR A 97 6.96 16.15 -16.11
N LEU A 98 6.44 16.17 -14.88
CA LEU A 98 5.85 14.98 -14.24
C LEU A 98 4.67 14.41 -15.05
N LEU A 99 4.02 15.28 -15.77
CA LEU A 99 2.86 14.94 -16.57
C LEU A 99 3.24 14.48 -17.99
N THR A 100 4.28 15.01 -18.60
CA THR A 100 4.58 14.86 -20.04
C THR A 100 5.70 13.86 -20.36
N LYS A 101 6.52 13.49 -19.40
CA LYS A 101 7.77 12.74 -19.64
C LYS A 101 7.59 11.42 -20.40
N TYR A 102 6.46 10.73 -20.18
CA TYR A 102 6.20 9.44 -20.82
C TYR A 102 5.31 9.51 -22.07
N GLN A 103 4.76 10.69 -22.41
CA GLN A 103 3.77 10.84 -23.49
C GLN A 103 4.25 10.39 -24.86
N THR A 104 5.50 10.66 -25.19
CA THR A 104 6.10 10.30 -26.48
C THR A 104 6.62 8.87 -26.52
N ASN A 105 6.54 8.16 -25.37
CA ASN A 105 7.12 6.83 -25.26
C ASN A 105 6.04 5.75 -25.21
N PHE A 106 5.59 5.30 -26.38
CA PHE A 106 4.57 4.27 -26.49
C PHE A 106 4.90 2.99 -25.70
N ALA A 107 6.17 2.56 -25.69
CA ALA A 107 6.55 1.35 -24.96
C ALA A 107 6.33 1.49 -23.46
N VAL A 108 6.68 2.63 -22.84
CA VAL A 108 6.39 2.89 -21.42
C VAL A 108 4.89 3.00 -21.17
N CYS A 109 4.15 3.67 -22.06
CA CYS A 109 2.71 3.76 -21.95
C CYS A 109 2.04 2.38 -21.98
N ALA A 110 2.42 1.52 -22.91
CA ALA A 110 1.83 0.20 -23.09
C ALA A 110 2.23 -0.79 -21.98
N THR A 111 3.45 -0.71 -21.48
CA THR A 111 3.98 -1.72 -20.53
C THR A 111 3.94 -1.27 -19.07
N HIS A 112 3.86 0.03 -18.78
CA HIS A 112 3.86 0.55 -17.42
C HIS A 112 2.58 1.34 -17.09
N VAL A 113 2.26 2.38 -17.87
CA VAL A 113 1.18 3.33 -17.52
C VAL A 113 -0.21 2.70 -17.64
N LEU A 114 -0.53 2.09 -18.78
CA LEU A 114 -1.83 1.43 -18.99
C LEU A 114 -2.02 0.22 -18.07
N PRO A 115 -1.03 -0.69 -17.93
CA PRO A 115 -1.11 -1.76 -16.94
C PRO A 115 -1.34 -1.24 -15.52
N ALA A 116 -0.71 -0.14 -15.11
CA ALA A 116 -0.90 0.45 -13.79
C ALA A 116 -2.34 0.92 -13.56
N SER A 117 -3.02 1.47 -14.57
CA SER A 117 -4.43 1.88 -14.44
C SER A 117 -5.35 0.70 -14.18
N VAL A 118 -5.19 -0.39 -14.94
CA VAL A 118 -5.98 -1.63 -14.77
C VAL A 118 -5.63 -2.31 -13.45
N TRP A 119 -4.34 -2.32 -13.07
CA TRP A 119 -3.88 -2.82 -11.78
C TRP A 119 -4.56 -2.07 -10.62
N CYS A 120 -4.61 -0.74 -10.67
CA CYS A 120 -5.31 0.08 -9.67
C CYS A 120 -6.82 -0.20 -9.62
N ALA A 121 -7.46 -0.50 -10.74
CA ALA A 121 -8.87 -0.88 -10.76
C ALA A 121 -9.13 -2.26 -10.11
N ILE A 122 -8.19 -3.19 -10.24
CA ILE A 122 -8.30 -4.55 -9.71
C ILE A 122 -7.86 -4.64 -8.24
N ALA A 123 -6.88 -3.87 -7.81
CA ALA A 123 -6.28 -3.95 -6.48
C ALA A 123 -7.30 -3.86 -5.33
N PRO A 124 -8.28 -2.92 -5.31
CA PRO A 124 -9.32 -2.88 -4.28
C PRO A 124 -10.13 -4.17 -4.21
N PHE A 125 -10.48 -4.77 -5.35
CA PHE A 125 -11.21 -6.03 -5.38
C PHE A 125 -10.39 -7.19 -4.78
N GLN A 126 -9.07 -7.24 -5.01
CA GLN A 126 -8.20 -8.29 -4.49
C GLN A 126 -8.08 -8.28 -2.97
N ILE A 127 -8.11 -7.10 -2.35
CA ILE A 127 -8.00 -6.96 -0.88
C ILE A 127 -9.34 -6.81 -0.17
N HIS A 128 -10.44 -6.75 -0.90
CA HIS A 128 -11.76 -6.60 -0.29
C HIS A 128 -12.10 -7.79 0.62
N PRO A 129 -12.54 -7.56 1.87
CA PRO A 129 -12.68 -8.61 2.88
C PRO A 129 -13.59 -9.77 2.48
N THR A 130 -14.64 -9.49 1.69
CA THR A 130 -15.65 -10.47 1.30
C THR A 130 -15.57 -10.93 -0.15
N ALA A 131 -14.80 -10.26 -1.03
CA ALA A 131 -14.75 -10.55 -2.46
C ALA A 131 -14.41 -12.01 -2.75
N ARG A 132 -13.41 -12.57 -2.08
CA ARG A 132 -13.03 -13.97 -2.23
C ARG A 132 -14.13 -14.95 -1.85
N LYS A 133 -14.93 -14.62 -0.83
CA LYS A 133 -16.04 -15.48 -0.36
C LYS A 133 -17.23 -15.38 -1.30
N ARG A 134 -17.58 -14.14 -1.71
CA ARG A 134 -18.78 -13.88 -2.53
C ARG A 134 -18.58 -14.19 -4.00
N PHE A 135 -17.37 -13.96 -4.53
CA PHE A 135 -17.03 -14.11 -5.96
C PHE A 135 -15.72 -14.89 -6.16
N PRO A 136 -15.64 -16.18 -5.76
CA PRO A 136 -14.37 -16.92 -5.74
C PRO A 136 -13.76 -17.15 -7.14
N LYS A 137 -14.59 -17.31 -8.17
CA LYS A 137 -14.11 -17.45 -9.58
C LYS A 137 -13.54 -16.12 -10.08
N ALA A 138 -14.28 -15.01 -9.90
CA ALA A 138 -13.86 -13.69 -10.31
C ALA A 138 -12.58 -13.25 -9.58
N HIS A 139 -12.49 -13.48 -8.27
CA HIS A 139 -11.29 -13.20 -7.48
C HIS A 139 -10.04 -13.92 -8.02
N ARG A 140 -10.17 -15.20 -8.41
CA ARG A 140 -9.05 -15.97 -8.99
C ARG A 140 -8.64 -15.45 -10.36
N ILE A 141 -9.61 -15.14 -11.24
CA ILE A 141 -9.32 -14.61 -12.58
C ILE A 141 -8.66 -13.24 -12.45
N ALA A 142 -9.29 -12.34 -11.72
CA ALA A 142 -8.75 -11.00 -11.48
C ALA A 142 -7.37 -11.04 -10.79
N GLY A 143 -7.11 -12.01 -9.90
CA GLY A 143 -5.80 -12.22 -9.28
C GLY A 143 -4.72 -12.62 -10.28
N ARG A 144 -5.02 -13.47 -11.26
CA ARG A 144 -4.07 -13.80 -12.34
C ARG A 144 -3.76 -12.59 -13.21
N VAL A 145 -4.78 -11.83 -13.59
CA VAL A 145 -4.62 -10.58 -14.35
C VAL A 145 -3.79 -9.57 -13.55
N PHE A 146 -4.10 -9.42 -12.26
CA PHE A 146 -3.37 -8.54 -11.36
C PHE A 146 -1.86 -8.82 -11.32
N PHE A 147 -1.44 -10.09 -11.19
CA PHE A 147 -0.03 -10.45 -11.20
C PHE A 147 0.61 -10.36 -12.59
N ALA A 148 -0.14 -10.64 -13.67
CA ALA A 148 0.34 -10.41 -15.04
C ALA A 148 0.61 -8.93 -15.30
N LEU A 149 -0.29 -8.04 -14.84
CA LEU A 149 -0.09 -6.59 -14.90
C LEU A 149 1.10 -6.14 -14.06
N SER A 150 1.32 -6.74 -12.87
CA SER A 150 2.50 -6.46 -12.06
C SER A 150 3.80 -6.83 -12.77
N ALA A 151 3.83 -7.95 -13.49
CA ALA A 151 4.97 -8.32 -14.32
C ALA A 151 5.19 -7.34 -15.49
N ALA A 152 4.11 -6.93 -16.17
CA ALA A 152 4.17 -5.93 -17.23
C ALA A 152 4.71 -4.59 -16.70
N MET A 153 4.24 -4.13 -15.53
CA MET A 153 4.72 -2.89 -14.90
C MET A 153 6.20 -2.99 -14.52
N THR A 154 6.65 -4.13 -14.02
CA THR A 154 8.07 -4.38 -13.71
C THR A 154 8.92 -4.33 -14.98
N TYR A 155 8.49 -4.96 -16.05
CA TYR A 155 9.14 -4.86 -17.36
C TYR A 155 9.16 -3.42 -17.87
N GLY A 156 8.02 -2.72 -17.79
CA GLY A 156 7.91 -1.31 -18.17
C GLY A 156 8.83 -0.39 -17.39
N TYR A 157 9.08 -0.69 -16.11
CA TYR A 157 10.11 0.00 -15.34
C TYR A 157 11.53 -0.26 -15.91
N GLY A 158 11.83 -1.48 -16.35
CA GLY A 158 13.06 -1.78 -17.09
C GLY A 158 13.21 -0.95 -18.37
N VAL A 159 12.09 -0.71 -19.10
CA VAL A 159 12.09 0.17 -20.28
C VAL A 159 12.36 1.64 -19.90
N ILE A 160 11.78 2.11 -18.78
CA ILE A 160 12.03 3.45 -18.23
C ILE A 160 13.54 3.60 -17.94
N HIS A 161 14.13 2.61 -17.28
CA HIS A 161 15.55 2.61 -16.96
C HIS A 161 16.43 2.56 -18.21
N ALA A 162 16.17 1.64 -19.13
CA ALA A 162 16.96 1.47 -20.35
C ALA A 162 16.95 2.70 -21.29
N ARG A 163 15.93 3.57 -21.15
CA ARG A 163 15.78 4.80 -21.94
C ARG A 163 16.08 6.08 -21.16
N ASP A 164 16.64 5.94 -19.96
CA ASP A 164 16.93 7.07 -19.05
C ASP A 164 15.74 8.03 -18.85
N LEU A 165 14.56 7.46 -18.65
CA LEU A 165 13.32 8.21 -18.43
C LEU A 165 13.02 8.43 -16.94
N HIS A 166 14.01 8.28 -16.07
CA HIS A 166 13.92 8.65 -14.67
C HIS A 166 13.70 10.15 -14.50
N PHE A 167 13.05 10.53 -13.39
CA PHE A 167 12.94 11.93 -13.03
C PHE A 167 14.24 12.42 -12.41
N HIS A 168 14.76 13.53 -12.93
CA HIS A 168 15.97 14.20 -12.45
C HIS A 168 15.63 15.60 -11.91
N ALA A 169 16.51 16.21 -11.13
CA ALA A 169 16.34 17.57 -10.62
C ALA A 169 16.05 18.58 -11.74
N ASN A 170 16.62 18.34 -12.94
CA ASN A 170 16.40 19.19 -14.11
C ASN A 170 14.95 19.15 -14.66
N ASP A 171 14.18 18.11 -14.34
CA ASP A 171 12.77 17.99 -14.72
C ASP A 171 11.87 18.94 -13.90
N PHE A 172 12.40 19.55 -12.85
CA PHE A 172 11.67 20.41 -11.91
C PHE A 172 12.35 21.77 -11.75
N PRO A 173 12.28 22.66 -12.77
CA PRO A 173 12.97 23.95 -12.73
C PRO A 173 12.60 24.84 -11.56
N SER A 174 11.34 24.77 -11.11
CA SER A 174 10.86 25.52 -9.93
C SER A 174 11.53 25.09 -8.63
N LEU A 175 11.98 23.84 -8.55
CA LEU A 175 12.66 23.29 -7.38
C LEU A 175 14.15 23.60 -7.34
N LYS A 176 14.76 24.03 -8.48
CA LYS A 176 16.16 24.44 -8.55
C LYS A 176 16.49 25.71 -7.77
N ARG A 177 15.48 26.54 -7.44
CA ARG A 177 15.70 27.80 -6.71
C ARG A 177 16.02 27.61 -5.24
N GLU A 178 15.73 26.46 -4.67
CA GLU A 178 16.02 26.17 -3.26
C GLU A 178 17.22 25.25 -3.17
N GLU A 179 18.33 25.73 -2.62
CA GLU A 179 19.54 24.93 -2.34
C GLU A 179 19.26 23.67 -1.53
N ASN A 180 18.12 23.62 -0.83
CA ASN A 180 17.67 22.48 -0.04
C ASN A 180 16.97 21.38 -0.85
N MET A 181 16.54 21.64 -2.09
CA MET A 181 15.82 20.65 -2.91
C MET A 181 16.76 19.68 -3.64
N SER A 182 18.04 20.00 -3.78
CA SER A 182 19.04 19.00 -4.16
C SER A 182 19.06 17.80 -3.22
N PHE A 183 18.59 17.99 -1.96
CA PHE A 183 18.46 16.91 -0.98
C PHE A 183 17.45 15.83 -1.40
N TRP A 184 16.34 16.19 -2.04
CA TRP A 184 15.29 15.22 -2.44
C TRP A 184 15.60 14.48 -3.73
N PHE A 185 16.34 15.10 -4.66
CA PHE A 185 16.67 14.51 -5.96
C PHE A 185 18.13 14.06 -6.05
N ASP A 186 19.06 14.87 -5.51
CA ASP A 186 20.44 14.50 -5.32
C ASP A 186 20.66 14.22 -3.84
N TYR A 187 20.43 13.00 -3.42
CA TYR A 187 20.92 12.54 -2.11
C TYR A 187 22.46 12.57 -2.05
N GLY A 188 23.07 13.54 -2.70
CA GLY A 188 24.51 13.71 -2.79
C GLY A 188 25.22 13.93 -1.46
N LYS A 189 24.46 14.22 -0.38
CA LYS A 189 24.99 14.27 0.98
C LYS A 189 25.01 12.89 1.67
N ILE A 190 24.28 11.89 1.16
CA ILE A 190 24.36 10.51 1.64
C ILE A 190 25.04 9.69 0.54
N PRO A 191 26.30 9.30 0.72
CA PRO A 191 27.05 8.55 -0.28
C PRO A 191 26.28 7.29 -0.70
N GLY A 192 26.03 7.16 -2.00
CA GLY A 192 25.41 5.97 -2.55
C GLY A 192 23.89 5.94 -2.58
N LEU A 193 23.17 6.96 -2.07
CA LEU A 193 21.72 7.01 -2.10
C LEU A 193 21.24 8.10 -3.10
N SER A 194 20.98 7.72 -4.34
CA SER A 194 20.34 8.59 -5.34
C SER A 194 18.85 8.25 -5.48
N PHE A 195 18.04 9.20 -5.96
CA PHE A 195 16.62 8.97 -6.24
C PHE A 195 16.39 7.76 -7.15
N VAL A 196 17.18 7.63 -8.20
CA VAL A 196 17.15 6.50 -9.13
C VAL A 196 17.42 5.17 -8.42
N ARG A 197 18.35 5.13 -7.46
CA ARG A 197 18.61 3.92 -6.66
C ARG A 197 17.42 3.55 -5.77
N ILE A 198 16.75 4.54 -5.19
CA ILE A 198 15.51 4.30 -4.42
C ILE A 198 14.42 3.76 -5.33
N GLU A 199 14.27 4.31 -6.55
CA GLU A 199 13.33 3.77 -7.54
C GLU A 199 13.65 2.31 -7.91
N HIS A 200 14.93 1.97 -8.10
CA HIS A 200 15.35 0.58 -8.36
C HIS A 200 15.00 -0.35 -7.20
N LEU A 201 15.29 0.07 -5.96
CA LEU A 201 14.92 -0.71 -4.77
C LEU A 201 13.40 -0.88 -4.66
N GLY A 202 12.65 0.18 -4.94
CA GLY A 202 11.18 0.14 -4.98
C GLY A 202 10.65 -0.81 -6.04
N ALA A 203 11.20 -0.78 -7.26
CA ALA A 203 10.84 -1.68 -8.35
C ALA A 203 11.21 -3.14 -8.04
N ALA A 204 12.39 -3.39 -7.48
CA ALA A 204 12.82 -4.72 -7.04
C ALA A 204 11.90 -5.25 -5.93
N TRP A 205 11.56 -4.40 -4.95
CA TRP A 205 10.62 -4.76 -3.89
C TRP A 205 9.21 -5.04 -4.42
N PHE A 206 8.72 -4.24 -5.37
CA PHE A 206 7.45 -4.47 -6.04
C PHE A 206 7.42 -5.82 -6.75
N ALA A 207 8.45 -6.14 -7.54
CA ALA A 207 8.58 -7.43 -8.22
C ALA A 207 8.67 -8.60 -7.23
N PHE A 208 9.52 -8.47 -6.21
CA PHE A 208 9.68 -9.51 -5.18
C PHE A 208 8.37 -9.80 -4.44
N THR A 209 7.64 -8.77 -4.02
CA THR A 209 6.38 -8.95 -3.30
C THR A 209 5.29 -9.57 -4.18
N ALA A 210 5.26 -9.29 -5.50
CA ALA A 210 4.39 -9.97 -6.45
C ALA A 210 4.72 -11.46 -6.54
N CYS A 211 5.99 -11.80 -6.72
CA CYS A 211 6.46 -13.19 -6.79
C CYS A 211 6.16 -13.95 -5.49
N ALA A 212 6.43 -13.35 -4.33
CA ALA A 212 6.16 -13.97 -3.03
C ALA A 212 4.65 -14.21 -2.81
N ALA A 213 3.80 -13.24 -3.19
CA ALA A 213 2.36 -13.38 -3.09
C ALA A 213 1.83 -14.49 -4.02
N TYR A 214 2.31 -14.52 -5.26
CA TYR A 214 1.92 -15.53 -6.23
C TYR A 214 2.40 -16.93 -5.81
N ALA A 215 3.67 -17.07 -5.44
CA ALA A 215 4.28 -18.34 -5.03
C ALA A 215 3.54 -18.98 -3.85
N ALA A 216 3.08 -18.18 -2.89
CA ALA A 216 2.36 -18.68 -1.71
C ALA A 216 1.06 -19.44 -2.05
N VAL A 217 0.49 -19.27 -3.25
CA VAL A 217 -0.73 -19.99 -3.68
C VAL A 217 -0.54 -20.83 -4.93
N ALA A 218 0.53 -20.60 -5.69
CA ALA A 218 0.81 -21.35 -6.91
C ALA A 218 1.46 -22.71 -6.61
N PHE A 219 2.31 -22.78 -5.58
CA PHE A 219 3.07 -23.97 -5.23
C PHE A 219 2.57 -24.61 -3.93
N PRO A 220 2.55 -25.94 -3.82
CA PRO A 220 2.29 -26.65 -2.57
C PRO A 220 3.48 -26.54 -1.59
N PRO A 221 3.21 -26.53 -0.27
CA PRO A 221 1.89 -26.39 0.36
C PRO A 221 1.35 -24.95 0.26
N ARG A 222 0.11 -24.82 -0.21
CA ARG A 222 -0.52 -23.49 -0.38
C ARG A 222 -0.71 -22.78 0.96
N ASN A 223 -0.19 -21.57 1.08
CA ASN A 223 -0.30 -20.75 2.28
C ASN A 223 -1.10 -19.46 2.03
N PHE A 224 -2.41 -19.52 2.27
CA PHE A 224 -3.32 -18.39 2.06
C PHE A 224 -3.10 -17.22 3.03
N ALA A 225 -2.53 -17.47 4.21
CA ALA A 225 -2.20 -16.40 5.15
C ALA A 225 -0.99 -15.60 4.64
N ALA A 226 0.07 -16.30 4.19
CA ALA A 226 1.22 -15.68 3.56
C ALA A 226 0.83 -14.94 2.26
N HIS A 227 0.01 -15.56 1.39
CA HIS A 227 -0.51 -14.92 0.19
C HIS A 227 -1.17 -13.58 0.50
N ARG A 228 -2.10 -13.55 1.46
CA ARG A 228 -2.77 -12.31 1.87
C ARG A 228 -1.80 -11.27 2.39
N ALA A 229 -0.83 -11.67 3.22
CA ALA A 229 0.15 -10.75 3.78
C ALA A 229 1.06 -10.16 2.70
N TRP A 230 1.51 -10.98 1.75
CA TRP A 230 2.34 -10.53 0.64
C TRP A 230 1.56 -9.70 -0.39
N THR A 231 0.28 -10.01 -0.63
CA THR A 231 -0.59 -9.19 -1.50
C THR A 231 -0.76 -7.77 -0.94
N TRP A 232 -0.95 -7.63 0.38
CA TRP A 232 -1.00 -6.30 1.01
C TRP A 232 0.33 -5.54 0.87
N ARG A 233 1.47 -6.21 1.08
CA ARG A 233 2.80 -5.59 0.88
C ARG A 233 3.01 -5.18 -0.57
N HIS A 234 2.58 -6.00 -1.49
CA HIS A 234 2.68 -5.70 -2.92
C HIS A 234 1.82 -4.50 -3.32
N ILE A 235 0.58 -4.43 -2.84
CA ILE A 235 -0.29 -3.28 -3.09
C ILE A 235 0.30 -2.02 -2.44
N ALA A 236 0.80 -2.09 -1.22
CA ALA A 236 1.46 -0.96 -0.57
C ALA A 236 2.70 -0.49 -1.35
N ALA A 237 3.51 -1.43 -1.88
CA ALA A 237 4.65 -1.11 -2.73
C ALA A 237 4.21 -0.37 -4.01
N GLY A 238 3.16 -0.84 -4.71
CA GLY A 238 2.64 -0.16 -5.90
C GLY A 238 2.03 1.21 -5.59
N LEU A 239 1.32 1.34 -4.47
CA LEU A 239 0.70 2.60 -4.04
C LEU A 239 1.70 3.62 -3.45
N SER A 240 2.96 3.24 -3.19
CA SER A 240 3.99 4.20 -2.80
C SER A 240 4.19 5.28 -3.86
N VAL A 241 4.04 4.94 -5.14
CA VAL A 241 4.07 5.91 -6.25
C VAL A 241 2.89 6.89 -6.17
N ALA A 242 1.69 6.39 -5.83
CA ALA A 242 0.53 7.24 -5.62
C ALA A 242 0.75 8.24 -4.48
N LEU A 243 1.29 7.75 -3.36
CA LEU A 243 1.61 8.58 -2.21
C LEU A 243 2.68 9.63 -2.54
N GLN A 244 3.71 9.25 -3.30
CA GLN A 244 4.71 10.19 -3.81
C GLN A 244 4.07 11.32 -4.63
N ARG A 245 3.08 11.02 -5.50
CA ARG A 245 2.36 12.04 -6.29
C ARG A 245 1.59 13.00 -5.40
N VAL A 246 0.95 12.50 -4.35
CA VAL A 246 0.27 13.35 -3.35
C VAL A 246 1.26 14.30 -2.69
N PHE A 247 2.42 13.80 -2.23
CA PHE A 247 3.42 14.66 -1.60
C PHE A 247 3.99 15.71 -2.56
N ILE A 248 4.28 15.35 -3.80
CA ILE A 248 4.75 16.29 -4.81
C ILE A 248 3.71 17.38 -5.07
N ALA A 249 2.43 17.01 -5.23
CA ALA A 249 1.35 17.97 -5.45
C ALA A 249 1.15 18.90 -4.25
N LEU A 250 1.16 18.36 -3.03
CA LEU A 250 1.05 19.17 -1.81
C LEU A 250 2.23 20.12 -1.67
N HIS A 251 3.44 19.64 -1.89
CA HIS A 251 4.64 20.49 -1.87
C HIS A 251 4.55 21.60 -2.89
N HIS A 252 4.20 21.27 -4.13
CA HIS A 252 4.11 22.25 -5.22
C HIS A 252 3.06 23.33 -4.94
N VAL A 253 1.88 22.97 -4.41
CA VAL A 253 0.82 23.93 -4.04
C VAL A 253 1.19 24.79 -2.84
N TYR A 254 1.98 24.26 -1.90
CA TYR A 254 2.33 24.97 -0.67
C TYR A 254 3.49 25.95 -0.86
N PHE A 255 4.45 25.66 -1.74
CA PHE A 255 5.67 26.44 -1.91
C PHE A 255 5.73 27.26 -3.21
N ASN A 256 4.73 27.21 -4.09
CA ASN A 256 4.56 28.05 -5.26
C ASN A 256 3.28 28.86 -5.21
#